data_a00b920efb2dc247c9706b75a3fa4df6
#
_entry.id   a00b920efb2dc247c9706b75a3fa4df6
#
_cell.length_a   1.000
_cell.length_b   1.000
_cell.length_c   1.000
_cell.angle_alpha   90.00
_cell.angle_beta   90.00
_cell.angle_gamma   90.00
#
_symmetry.space_group_name_H-M   'P 1'
#
loop_
_entity.id
_entity.type
_entity.pdbx_description
1 polymer ?
#
loop_
_entity_poly.entity_id
_entity_poly.type
_entity_poly.pdbx_seq_one_letter_code
_entity_poly.pdbx_strand_id
1 'polypeptide(L)'
;MNNKFKDDYYRMTGTKFSIVSGIVNIICRHNIRYVLFWRLRNTSPNNLIYKILCHTISKKYGLEIGNASIGSGLYLGHAFGITVNSEARIGSNVNLHK
;
A
#
# COMPACT_ATOMS: atom_id res chain seq x y z
N MET A 1 5.93 11.34 -6.97
CA MET A 1 4.98 10.32 -6.47
C MET A 1 5.07 9.06 -7.30
N ASN A 2 5.05 7.93 -6.67
CA ASN A 2 5.16 6.64 -7.34
C ASN A 2 3.93 6.38 -8.24
N ASN A 3 4.17 6.04 -9.52
CA ASN A 3 3.07 5.81 -10.47
C ASN A 3 2.22 4.60 -10.08
N LYS A 4 2.83 3.57 -9.52
CA LYS A 4 2.07 2.41 -9.04
C LYS A 4 1.13 2.79 -7.91
N PHE A 5 1.56 3.67 -7.01
CA PHE A 5 0.70 4.14 -5.94
C PHE A 5 -0.50 4.94 -6.48
N LYS A 6 -0.30 5.75 -7.52
CA LYS A 6 -1.41 6.51 -8.12
C LYS A 6 -2.47 5.57 -8.68
N ASP A 7 -2.07 4.47 -9.32
CA ASP A 7 -3.01 3.47 -9.81
C ASP A 7 -3.70 2.75 -8.65
N ASP A 8 -2.96 2.42 -7.59
CA ASP A 8 -3.52 1.82 -6.39
C ASP A 8 -4.57 2.74 -5.76
N TYR A 9 -4.24 4.03 -5.67
CA TYR A 9 -5.13 5.05 -5.11
C TYR A 9 -6.43 5.14 -5.90
N TYR A 10 -6.31 5.18 -7.23
CA TYR A 10 -7.49 5.23 -8.10
C TYR A 10 -8.41 4.02 -7.88
N ARG A 11 -7.82 2.84 -7.77
CA ARG A 11 -8.59 1.61 -7.52
C ARG A 11 -9.30 1.65 -6.17
N MET A 12 -8.64 2.17 -5.13
CA MET A 12 -9.19 2.18 -3.78
C MET A 12 -10.21 3.29 -3.54
N THR A 13 -10.13 4.39 -4.28
CA THR A 13 -11.01 5.56 -4.07
C THR A 13 -11.98 5.82 -5.20
N GLY A 14 -11.70 5.31 -6.40
CA GLY A 14 -12.47 5.60 -7.60
C GLY A 14 -12.20 6.98 -8.19
N THR A 15 -11.25 7.74 -7.64
CA THR A 15 -10.90 9.07 -8.12
C THR A 15 -9.39 9.18 -8.34
N LYS A 16 -8.99 10.06 -9.25
CA LYS A 16 -7.58 10.33 -9.49
C LYS A 16 -6.95 10.99 -8.27
N PHE A 17 -5.66 10.68 -8.05
CA PHE A 17 -4.91 11.29 -6.97
C PHE A 17 -4.84 12.80 -7.16
N SER A 18 -5.17 13.56 -6.11
CA SER A 18 -4.92 14.99 -6.02
C SER A 18 -4.24 15.28 -4.69
N ILE A 19 -3.56 16.44 -4.60
CA ILE A 19 -2.81 16.76 -3.37
C ILE A 19 -3.75 16.85 -2.16
N VAL A 20 -4.88 17.55 -2.30
CA VAL A 20 -5.80 17.78 -1.17
C VAL A 20 -6.51 16.48 -0.78
N SER A 21 -7.20 15.83 -1.71
CA SER A 21 -7.93 14.60 -1.39
C SER A 21 -6.98 13.46 -1.05
N GLY A 22 -5.81 13.42 -1.68
CA GLY A 22 -4.79 12.42 -1.38
C GLY A 22 -4.30 12.51 0.05
N ILE A 23 -3.96 13.70 0.53
CA ILE A 23 -3.51 13.89 1.91
C ILE A 23 -4.61 13.49 2.89
N VAL A 24 -5.84 13.92 2.65
CA VAL A 24 -6.97 13.57 3.53
C VAL A 24 -7.15 12.05 3.60
N ASN A 25 -7.14 11.36 2.47
CA ASN A 25 -7.31 9.91 2.47
C ASN A 25 -6.13 9.17 3.09
N ILE A 26 -4.91 9.65 2.90
CA ILE A 26 -3.72 9.04 3.52
C ILE A 26 -3.84 9.14 5.05
N ILE A 27 -4.33 10.26 5.57
CA ILE A 27 -4.48 10.46 7.00
C ILE A 27 -5.66 9.63 7.56
N CYS A 28 -6.79 9.61 6.86
CA CYS A 28 -8.04 9.04 7.37
C CYS A 28 -8.18 7.54 7.11
N ARG A 29 -7.54 7.00 6.07
CA ARG A 29 -7.71 5.60 5.66
C ARG A 29 -6.39 4.86 5.78
N HIS A 30 -6.31 3.94 6.73
CA HIS A 30 -5.05 3.22 6.98
C HIS A 30 -4.66 2.29 5.82
N ASN A 31 -5.62 1.78 5.06
CA ASN A 31 -5.29 0.92 3.91
C ASN A 31 -4.54 1.69 2.83
N ILE A 32 -4.94 2.93 2.55
CA ILE A 32 -4.25 3.80 1.60
C ILE A 32 -2.87 4.18 2.14
N ARG A 33 -2.79 4.53 3.43
CA ARG A 33 -1.54 4.87 4.08
C ARG A 33 -0.54 3.72 4.03
N TYR A 34 -0.99 2.50 4.29
CA TYR A 34 -0.13 1.32 4.24
C TYR A 34 0.39 1.09 2.82
N VAL A 35 -0.48 1.16 1.81
CA VAL A 35 -0.08 0.96 0.41
C VAL A 35 0.95 2.00 -0.01
N LEU A 36 0.76 3.27 0.38
CA LEU A 36 1.74 4.31 0.09
C LEU A 36 3.12 3.97 0.69
N PHE A 37 3.17 3.65 1.98
CA PHE A 37 4.44 3.37 2.64
C PHE A 37 5.06 2.08 2.12
N TRP A 38 4.26 1.07 1.81
CA TRP A 38 4.75 -0.17 1.24
C TRP A 38 5.37 0.06 -0.14
N ARG A 39 4.73 0.84 -1.00
CA ARG A 39 5.28 1.19 -2.32
C ARG A 39 6.57 1.99 -2.19
N LEU A 40 6.60 2.96 -1.28
CA LEU A 40 7.80 3.76 -1.04
C LEU A 40 8.95 2.89 -0.53
N ARG A 41 8.66 1.98 0.39
CA ARG A 41 9.68 1.05 0.91
C ARG A 41 10.25 0.18 -0.21
N ASN A 42 9.42 -0.34 -1.08
CA ASN A 42 9.88 -1.20 -2.18
C ASN A 42 10.65 -0.41 -3.24
N THR A 43 10.32 0.86 -3.45
CA THR A 43 11.05 1.72 -4.37
C THR A 43 12.40 2.15 -3.80
N SER A 44 12.48 2.35 -2.49
CA SER A 44 13.70 2.79 -1.80
C SER A 44 14.01 1.84 -0.64
N PRO A 45 14.49 0.62 -0.92
CA PRO A 45 14.64 -0.41 0.11
C PRO A 45 15.67 -0.07 1.20
N ASN A 46 16.57 0.88 0.94
CA ASN A 46 17.55 1.31 1.92
C ASN A 46 17.06 2.46 2.81
N ASN A 47 15.87 2.97 2.58
CA ASN A 47 15.33 4.06 3.37
C ASN A 47 14.74 3.53 4.68
N LEU A 48 15.43 3.79 5.78
CA LEU A 48 15.03 3.30 7.09
C LEU A 48 13.70 3.91 7.55
N ILE A 49 13.43 5.16 7.20
CA ILE A 49 12.19 5.83 7.59
C ILE A 49 10.99 5.13 6.97
N TYR A 50 11.04 4.78 5.69
CA TYR A 50 9.96 4.06 5.03
C TYR A 50 9.74 2.67 5.64
N LYS A 51 10.83 1.99 6.00
CA LYS A 51 10.73 0.68 6.68
C LYS A 51 10.03 0.81 8.04
N ILE A 52 10.37 1.81 8.81
CA ILE A 52 9.78 2.03 10.13
C ILE A 52 8.30 2.37 10.00
N LEU A 53 7.94 3.28 9.10
CA LEU A 53 6.54 3.68 8.90
C LEU A 53 5.69 2.49 8.43
N CYS A 54 6.18 1.72 7.49
CA CYS A 54 5.48 0.54 7.00
C CYS A 54 5.32 -0.50 8.11
N HIS A 55 6.38 -0.74 8.87
CA HIS A 55 6.36 -1.71 9.98
C HIS A 55 5.37 -1.31 11.07
N THR A 56 5.30 -0.03 11.41
CA THR A 56 4.39 0.47 12.43
C THR A 56 2.93 0.19 12.06
N ILE A 57 2.56 0.47 10.82
CA ILE A 57 1.20 0.21 10.36
C ILE A 57 0.95 -1.29 10.23
N SER A 58 1.93 -2.03 9.72
CA SER A 58 1.86 -3.48 9.60
C SER A 58 1.55 -4.14 10.96
N LYS A 59 2.26 -3.73 11.98
CA LYS A 59 2.08 -4.27 13.32
C LYS A 59 0.72 -3.90 13.92
N LYS A 60 0.28 -2.67 13.68
CA LYS A 60 -0.98 -2.17 14.24
C LYS A 60 -2.21 -2.89 13.66
N TYR A 61 -2.18 -3.18 12.37
CA TYR A 61 -3.35 -3.75 11.67
C TYR A 61 -3.15 -5.20 11.20
N GLY A 62 -2.03 -5.81 11.53
CA GLY A 62 -1.74 -7.19 11.14
C GLY A 62 -1.52 -7.37 9.64
N LEU A 63 -0.87 -6.40 9.00
CA LEU A 63 -0.61 -6.45 7.56
C LEU A 63 0.84 -6.86 7.31
N GLU A 64 1.05 -7.97 6.60
CA GLU A 64 2.38 -8.46 6.27
C GLU A 64 2.47 -8.78 4.79
N ILE A 65 2.80 -7.79 3.98
CA ILE A 65 2.98 -7.99 2.54
C ILE A 65 4.46 -8.12 2.16
N GLY A 66 5.35 -7.67 3.01
CA GLY A 66 6.79 -7.88 2.84
C GLY A 66 7.31 -7.36 1.51
N ASN A 67 8.17 -8.15 0.86
CA ASN A 67 8.81 -7.79 -0.40
C ASN A 67 8.12 -8.43 -1.61
N ALA A 68 6.87 -8.85 -1.48
CA ALA A 68 6.14 -9.42 -2.60
C ALA A 68 6.11 -8.47 -3.79
N SER A 69 6.13 -9.03 -4.99
CA SER A 69 6.05 -8.25 -6.22
C SER A 69 4.59 -8.12 -6.60
N ILE A 70 4.06 -6.90 -6.57
CA ILE A 70 2.66 -6.64 -6.90
C ILE A 70 2.61 -5.58 -8.00
N GLY A 71 1.91 -5.89 -9.08
CA GLY A 71 1.70 -4.95 -10.17
C GLY A 71 0.90 -3.72 -9.74
N SER A 72 0.74 -2.75 -10.63
CA SER A 72 -0.01 -1.53 -10.33
C SER A 72 -1.51 -1.80 -10.23
N GLY A 73 -2.24 -0.93 -9.54
CA GLY A 73 -3.68 -1.08 -9.36
C GLY A 73 -4.08 -2.01 -8.24
N LEU A 74 -3.28 -2.09 -7.19
CA LEU A 74 -3.61 -2.89 -6.01
C LEU A 74 -4.79 -2.26 -5.25
N TYR A 75 -5.80 -3.05 -4.99
CA TYR A 75 -6.90 -2.68 -4.11
C TYR A 75 -6.77 -3.44 -2.79
N LEU A 76 -6.45 -2.73 -1.72
CA LEU A 76 -6.32 -3.30 -0.39
C LEU A 76 -7.57 -2.94 0.40
N GLY A 77 -8.55 -3.84 0.42
CA GLY A 77 -9.79 -3.66 1.17
C GLY A 77 -9.73 -4.39 2.49
N HIS A 78 -10.55 -3.96 3.45
CA HIS A 78 -10.60 -4.57 4.78
C HIS A 78 -9.19 -4.90 5.33
N ALA A 79 -8.35 -3.87 5.42
CA ALA A 79 -6.92 -4.00 5.67
C ALA A 79 -6.61 -4.37 7.13
N PHE A 80 -6.97 -5.59 7.50
CA PHE A 80 -6.71 -6.18 8.80
C PHE A 80 -6.32 -7.65 8.62
N GLY A 81 -5.23 -8.07 9.22
CA GLY A 81 -4.83 -9.47 9.24
C GLY A 81 -4.54 -10.06 7.87
N ILE A 82 -4.00 -9.28 6.94
CA ILE A 82 -3.64 -9.75 5.60
C ILE A 82 -2.16 -10.11 5.58
N THR A 83 -1.84 -11.32 5.13
CA THR A 83 -0.46 -11.80 5.00
C THR A 83 -0.23 -12.27 3.57
N VAL A 84 0.85 -11.79 2.95
CA VAL A 84 1.27 -12.19 1.63
C VAL A 84 2.73 -12.65 1.72
N ASN A 85 3.00 -13.84 1.16
CA ASN A 85 4.37 -14.38 1.12
C ASN A 85 5.27 -13.41 0.36
N SER A 86 6.46 -13.12 0.91
CA SER A 86 7.40 -12.18 0.30
C SER A 86 7.93 -12.66 -1.06
N GLU A 87 7.82 -13.95 -1.38
CA GLU A 87 8.19 -14.49 -2.69
C GLU A 87 7.04 -14.49 -3.68
N ALA A 88 5.84 -14.08 -3.28
CA ALA A 88 4.68 -14.06 -4.16
C ALA A 88 4.85 -13.03 -5.27
N ARG A 89 4.34 -13.36 -6.45
CA ARG A 89 4.27 -12.45 -7.59
C ARG A 89 2.80 -12.27 -7.96
N ILE A 90 2.32 -11.06 -7.83
CA ILE A 90 0.91 -10.73 -8.05
C ILE A 90 0.82 -9.73 -9.19
N GLY A 91 -0.09 -9.99 -10.13
CA GLY A 91 -0.27 -9.13 -11.29
C GLY A 91 -0.92 -7.78 -10.96
N SER A 92 -1.38 -7.11 -12.00
CA SER A 92 -2.01 -5.79 -11.88
C SER A 92 -3.51 -5.92 -11.56
N ASN A 93 -4.07 -4.89 -10.96
CA ASN A 93 -5.50 -4.74 -10.70
C ASN A 93 -6.08 -5.88 -9.85
N VAL A 94 -5.33 -6.29 -8.84
CA VAL A 94 -5.72 -7.36 -7.92
C VAL A 94 -6.33 -6.76 -6.65
N ASN A 95 -7.35 -7.42 -6.13
CA ASN A 95 -7.93 -7.06 -4.84
C ASN A 95 -7.35 -7.97 -3.75
N LEU A 96 -6.84 -7.37 -2.68
CA LEU A 96 -6.44 -8.09 -1.48
C LEU A 96 -7.34 -7.64 -0.32
N HIS A 97 -8.05 -8.57 0.27
CA HIS A 97 -8.85 -8.28 1.47
C HIS A 97 -9.08 -9.59 2.23
N LYS A 98 -9.36 -9.42 3.49
CA LYS A 98 -9.60 -10.55 4.36
C LYS A 98 -10.99 -11.14 4.14
#